data_e9ff01c380ad699207bc43a046b0b54b
#
_entry.id   e9ff01c380ad699207bc43a046b0b54b
#
_cell.length_a   1.000
_cell.length_b   1.000
_cell.length_c   1.000
_cell.angle_alpha   90.00
_cell.angle_beta   90.00
_cell.angle_gamma   90.00
#
_symmetry.space_group_name_H-M   'P 1'
#
loop_
_entity.id
_entity.type
_entity.pdbx_description
1 polymer ?
#
loop_
_entity_poly.entity_id
_entity_poly.type
_entity_poly.pdbx_seq_one_letter_code
_entity_poly.pdbx_strand_id
1 'polypeptide(L)'
;DVYKRQVITALKVTNGQNRIKSCIAYRDGLVEIQDAFSQASVTDLPVDSSLKILDYCCGSGGKSLALHSWTTAKIFAYDAFPERTNDLRARAERAKAKILNISKPINDRFDVIFCDVPCSGSGSWRRDPDGKWKLTANSWQNLLNTQIQILNEAKELLTPDGTLVYATCSVLSTENYKQLETFCDAY
;
A
#
# COMPACT_ATOMS: atom_id res chain seq x y z
N ASP A 1 -4.81 -11.65 -22.28
CA ASP A 1 -4.91 -11.91 -20.85
C ASP A 1 -3.76 -11.19 -20.12
N VAL A 2 -3.86 -9.86 -20.05
CA VAL A 2 -2.82 -8.96 -19.50
C VAL A 2 -2.60 -9.24 -18.00
N TYR A 3 -3.63 -9.70 -17.30
CA TYR A 3 -3.58 -9.98 -15.85
C TYR A 3 -2.75 -11.22 -15.47
N LYS A 4 -2.60 -12.19 -16.34
CA LYS A 4 -1.85 -13.42 -16.02
C LYS A 4 -0.34 -13.26 -16.07
N ARG A 5 0.18 -12.16 -16.63
CA ARG A 5 1.62 -11.93 -16.78
C ARG A 5 2.24 -11.12 -15.64
N GLN A 6 1.45 -10.43 -14.82
CA GLN A 6 1.98 -9.43 -13.90
C GLN A 6 2.04 -9.86 -12.43
N VAL A 7 1.26 -10.85 -11.99
CA VAL A 7 1.28 -11.28 -10.58
C VAL A 7 1.21 -12.81 -10.52
N ILE A 8 2.35 -13.45 -10.33
CA ILE A 8 2.51 -14.91 -10.35
C ILE A 8 1.65 -15.60 -9.27
N THR A 9 1.44 -14.94 -8.14
CA THR A 9 0.70 -15.46 -6.98
C THR A 9 -0.78 -15.11 -6.98
N ALA A 10 -1.25 -14.27 -7.93
CA ALA A 10 -2.64 -13.84 -7.96
C ALA A 10 -3.58 -14.91 -8.52
N LEU A 11 -4.62 -15.22 -7.76
CA LEU A 11 -5.71 -16.10 -8.18
C LEU A 11 -6.95 -15.25 -8.48
N LYS A 12 -7.50 -15.42 -9.71
CA LYS A 12 -8.77 -14.78 -10.08
C LYS A 12 -9.93 -15.64 -9.65
N VAL A 13 -10.79 -15.13 -8.78
CA VAL A 13 -12.03 -15.79 -8.40
C VAL A 13 -13.06 -15.62 -9.53
N THR A 14 -13.48 -16.72 -10.13
CA THR A 14 -14.44 -16.73 -11.24
C THR A 14 -15.89 -16.89 -10.78
N ASN A 15 -16.11 -17.61 -9.67
CA ASN A 15 -17.43 -17.86 -9.08
C ASN A 15 -17.35 -17.84 -7.55
N GLY A 16 -18.46 -17.47 -6.91
CA GLY A 16 -18.60 -17.57 -5.46
C GLY A 16 -17.83 -16.50 -4.66
N GLN A 17 -17.61 -15.31 -5.24
CA GLN A 17 -16.88 -14.21 -4.59
C GLN A 17 -17.40 -13.90 -3.18
N ASN A 18 -18.72 -13.97 -2.97
CA ASN A 18 -19.35 -13.71 -1.67
C ASN A 18 -19.02 -14.76 -0.60
N ARG A 19 -18.47 -15.91 -0.99
CA ARG A 19 -18.14 -17.02 -0.09
C ARG A 19 -16.66 -17.16 0.20
N ILE A 20 -15.79 -16.31 -0.36
CA ILE A 20 -14.34 -16.41 -0.17
C ILE A 20 -13.99 -16.36 1.31
N LYS A 21 -14.55 -15.40 2.06
CA LYS A 21 -14.27 -15.25 3.50
C LYS A 21 -14.68 -16.46 4.35
N SER A 22 -15.59 -17.30 3.87
CA SER A 22 -16.02 -18.53 4.56
C SER A 22 -15.26 -19.77 4.11
N CYS A 23 -14.44 -19.71 3.06
CA CYS A 23 -13.66 -20.88 2.64
C CYS A 23 -12.48 -21.15 3.59
N ILE A 24 -12.07 -22.41 3.64
CA ILE A 24 -10.98 -22.88 4.51
C ILE A 24 -9.70 -22.12 4.21
N ALA A 25 -9.32 -21.97 2.95
CA ALA A 25 -8.09 -21.30 2.54
C ALA A 25 -7.99 -19.85 3.06
N TYR A 26 -9.12 -19.10 3.09
CA TYR A 26 -9.14 -17.75 3.64
C TYR A 26 -9.05 -17.76 5.17
N ARG A 27 -9.80 -18.66 5.84
CA ARG A 27 -9.78 -18.76 7.31
C ARG A 27 -8.43 -19.19 7.84
N ASP A 28 -7.75 -20.07 7.12
CA ASP A 28 -6.41 -20.57 7.48
C ASP A 28 -5.28 -19.61 7.07
N GLY A 29 -5.61 -18.46 6.44
CA GLY A 29 -4.65 -17.44 6.04
C GLY A 29 -3.79 -17.79 4.82
N LEU A 30 -4.20 -18.81 4.04
CA LEU A 30 -3.47 -19.23 2.84
C LEU A 30 -3.71 -18.30 1.65
N VAL A 31 -4.80 -17.53 1.68
CA VAL A 31 -5.15 -16.55 0.65
C VAL A 31 -5.67 -15.26 1.29
N GLU A 32 -5.45 -14.14 0.62
CA GLU A 32 -5.95 -12.83 1.01
C GLU A 32 -6.70 -12.17 -0.14
N ILE A 33 -7.76 -11.40 0.17
CA ILE A 33 -8.54 -10.68 -0.84
C ILE A 33 -7.86 -9.36 -1.13
N GLN A 34 -7.38 -9.19 -2.36
CA GLN A 34 -6.72 -7.97 -2.79
C GLN A 34 -6.91 -7.75 -4.30
N ASP A 35 -6.92 -6.49 -4.71
CA ASP A 35 -6.89 -6.12 -6.13
C ASP A 35 -5.57 -6.53 -6.77
N ALA A 36 -5.61 -7.03 -8.02
CA ALA A 36 -4.43 -7.52 -8.72
C ALA A 36 -3.37 -6.40 -8.94
N PHE A 37 -3.79 -5.17 -9.20
CA PHE A 37 -2.85 -4.05 -9.33
C PHE A 37 -2.19 -3.68 -8.02
N SER A 38 -2.93 -3.76 -6.89
CA SER A 38 -2.33 -3.59 -5.56
C SER A 38 -1.29 -4.65 -5.26
N GLN A 39 -1.48 -5.90 -5.73
CA GLN A 39 -0.45 -6.93 -5.62
C GLN A 39 0.74 -6.64 -6.54
N ALA A 40 0.49 -6.25 -7.81
CA ALA A 40 1.53 -5.92 -8.77
C ALA A 40 2.45 -4.79 -8.28
N SER A 41 1.90 -3.81 -7.55
CA SER A 41 2.68 -2.66 -7.06
C SER A 41 3.81 -3.03 -6.09
N VAL A 42 3.82 -4.23 -5.52
CA VAL A 42 4.87 -4.69 -4.60
C VAL A 42 5.84 -5.69 -5.24
N THR A 43 5.51 -6.25 -6.41
CA THR A 43 6.33 -7.31 -7.03
C THR A 43 7.56 -6.80 -7.75
N ASP A 44 7.60 -5.53 -8.11
CA ASP A 44 8.71 -4.88 -8.80
C ASP A 44 9.72 -4.23 -7.84
N LEU A 45 9.50 -4.36 -6.52
CA LEU A 45 10.37 -3.77 -5.53
C LEU A 45 11.68 -4.55 -5.38
N PRO A 46 12.81 -3.87 -5.18
CA PRO A 46 14.07 -4.51 -4.81
C PRO A 46 13.94 -5.01 -3.37
N VAL A 47 13.62 -6.29 -3.20
CA VAL A 47 13.36 -6.89 -1.88
C VAL A 47 14.36 -8.00 -1.58
N ASP A 48 15.42 -7.64 -0.90
CA ASP A 48 16.35 -8.59 -0.29
C ASP A 48 15.95 -8.88 1.16
N SER A 49 16.28 -10.06 1.66
CA SER A 49 15.95 -10.51 3.02
C SER A 49 16.61 -9.69 4.13
N SER A 50 17.70 -8.99 3.82
CA SER A 50 18.42 -8.13 4.75
C SER A 50 17.76 -6.78 4.98
N LEU A 51 16.84 -6.36 4.08
CA LEU A 51 16.25 -5.03 4.09
C LEU A 51 15.21 -4.85 5.19
N LYS A 52 15.10 -3.60 5.65
CA LYS A 52 13.97 -3.09 6.43
C LYS A 52 13.00 -2.36 5.50
N ILE A 53 11.78 -2.82 5.41
CA ILE A 53 10.73 -2.23 4.57
C ILE A 53 9.67 -1.59 5.46
N LEU A 54 9.33 -0.33 5.20
CA LEU A 54 8.22 0.36 5.87
C LEU A 54 7.06 0.58 4.89
N ASP A 55 5.90 0.03 5.21
CA ASP A 55 4.62 0.43 4.61
C ASP A 55 4.09 1.64 5.40
N TYR A 56 4.28 2.87 4.85
CA TYR A 56 4.07 4.13 5.59
C TYR A 56 2.60 4.55 5.67
N CYS A 57 1.75 4.07 4.77
CA CYS A 57 0.31 4.32 4.78
C CYS A 57 -0.44 2.99 4.73
N CYS A 58 -0.17 2.10 5.70
CA CYS A 58 -0.53 0.69 5.61
C CYS A 58 -2.04 0.43 5.64
N GLY A 59 -2.84 1.33 6.22
CA GLY A 59 -4.28 1.13 6.38
C GLY A 59 -4.61 -0.23 7.00
N SER A 60 -5.47 -0.99 6.33
CA SER A 60 -5.84 -2.35 6.76
C SER A 60 -4.79 -3.43 6.43
N GLY A 61 -3.60 -3.05 5.95
CA GLY A 61 -2.46 -3.95 5.76
C GLY A 61 -2.46 -4.79 4.48
N GLY A 62 -3.25 -4.41 3.48
CA GLY A 62 -3.29 -5.17 2.23
C GLY A 62 -1.93 -5.27 1.55
N LYS A 63 -1.21 -4.15 1.41
CA LYS A 63 0.12 -4.10 0.81
C LYS A 63 1.19 -4.66 1.73
N SER A 64 1.10 -4.42 3.04
CA SER A 64 1.99 -5.07 4.03
C SER A 64 1.95 -6.60 3.94
N LEU A 65 0.77 -7.20 3.77
CA LEU A 65 0.61 -8.64 3.58
C LEU A 65 1.14 -9.12 2.24
N ALA A 66 0.93 -8.35 1.17
CA ALA A 66 1.50 -8.65 -0.15
C ALA A 66 3.03 -8.61 -0.12
N LEU A 67 3.62 -7.60 0.52
CA LEU A 67 5.07 -7.52 0.77
C LEU A 67 5.57 -8.75 1.53
N HIS A 68 4.88 -9.14 2.62
CA HIS A 68 5.25 -10.31 3.39
C HIS A 68 5.22 -11.62 2.58
N SER A 69 4.28 -11.75 1.65
CA SER A 69 4.21 -12.91 0.76
C SER A 69 5.28 -12.92 -0.33
N TRP A 70 5.84 -11.75 -0.64
CA TRP A 70 6.82 -11.56 -1.71
C TRP A 70 8.26 -11.63 -1.24
N THR A 71 8.55 -11.25 0.02
CA THR A 71 9.91 -11.19 0.57
C THR A 71 9.99 -11.74 1.99
N THR A 72 11.20 -12.16 2.38
CA THR A 72 11.55 -12.50 3.77
C THR A 72 12.14 -11.31 4.55
N ALA A 73 12.18 -10.12 3.96
CA ALA A 73 12.60 -8.88 4.59
C ALA A 73 11.76 -8.55 5.84
N LYS A 74 12.31 -7.72 6.73
CA LYS A 74 11.57 -7.22 7.89
C LYS A 74 10.57 -6.16 7.47
N ILE A 75 9.28 -6.38 7.68
CA ILE A 75 8.22 -5.46 7.31
C ILE A 75 7.72 -4.73 8.54
N PHE A 76 7.74 -3.41 8.45
CA PHE A 76 7.16 -2.48 9.40
C PHE A 76 5.95 -1.82 8.76
N ALA A 77 4.93 -1.55 9.55
CA ALA A 77 3.69 -0.93 9.09
C ALA A 77 3.35 0.26 9.99
N TYR A 78 3.05 1.39 9.36
CA TYR A 78 2.61 2.60 10.02
C TYR A 78 1.40 3.19 9.29
N ASP A 79 0.46 3.72 10.06
CA ASP A 79 -0.63 4.57 9.55
C ASP A 79 -0.83 5.75 10.49
N ALA A 80 -1.12 6.92 9.93
CA ALA A 80 -1.42 8.14 10.72
C ALA A 80 -2.69 7.99 11.57
N PHE A 81 -3.56 7.04 11.20
CA PHE A 81 -4.80 6.71 11.90
C PHE A 81 -4.69 5.30 12.49
N PRO A 82 -4.27 5.17 13.76
CA PRO A 82 -4.00 3.87 14.39
C PRO A 82 -5.18 2.88 14.36
N GLU A 83 -6.41 3.40 14.35
CA GLU A 83 -7.63 2.59 14.25
C GLU A 83 -7.71 1.77 12.96
N ARG A 84 -7.10 2.24 11.87
CA ARG A 84 -7.04 1.50 10.60
C ARG A 84 -6.17 0.25 10.68
N THR A 85 -5.19 0.24 11.59
CA THR A 85 -4.26 -0.87 11.75
C THR A 85 -4.84 -2.05 12.54
N ASN A 86 -6.03 -1.91 13.14
CA ASN A 86 -6.71 -3.02 13.83
C ASN A 86 -6.98 -4.20 12.89
N ASP A 87 -7.43 -3.91 11.66
CA ASP A 87 -7.65 -4.93 10.64
C ASP A 87 -6.33 -5.59 10.20
N LEU A 88 -5.26 -4.81 10.07
CA LEU A 88 -3.92 -5.34 9.76
C LEU A 88 -3.51 -6.41 10.76
N ARG A 89 -3.68 -6.14 12.08
CA ARG A 89 -3.27 -7.09 13.12
C ARG A 89 -4.02 -8.42 12.99
N ALA A 90 -5.34 -8.38 12.86
CA ALA A 90 -6.16 -9.57 12.71
C ALA A 90 -5.83 -10.36 11.42
N ARG A 91 -5.56 -9.65 10.32
CA ARG A 91 -5.19 -10.25 9.04
C ARG A 91 -3.78 -10.85 9.09
N ALA A 92 -2.82 -10.16 9.70
CA ALA A 92 -1.45 -10.65 9.87
C ALA A 92 -1.42 -11.91 10.76
N GLU A 93 -2.18 -11.93 11.84
CA GLU A 93 -2.32 -13.12 12.71
C GLU A 93 -2.89 -14.31 11.93
N ARG A 94 -3.98 -14.11 11.19
CA ARG A 94 -4.57 -15.15 10.34
C ARG A 94 -3.58 -15.69 9.31
N ALA A 95 -2.85 -14.79 8.62
CA ALA A 95 -1.84 -15.14 7.62
C ALA A 95 -0.52 -15.63 8.22
N LYS A 96 -0.38 -15.65 9.54
CA LYS A 96 0.89 -15.92 10.26
C LYS A 96 2.04 -15.03 9.79
N ALA A 97 1.70 -13.81 9.38
CA ALA A 97 2.64 -12.83 8.83
C ALA A 97 3.34 -12.06 9.95
N LYS A 98 4.67 -11.95 9.87
CA LYS A 98 5.49 -11.19 10.81
C LYS A 98 5.59 -9.73 10.35
N ILE A 99 4.60 -8.92 10.68
CA ILE A 99 4.54 -7.49 10.38
C ILE A 99 4.61 -6.72 11.70
N LEU A 100 5.57 -5.80 11.80
CA LEU A 100 5.79 -4.98 12.99
C LEU A 100 4.99 -3.68 12.85
N ASN A 101 3.89 -3.55 13.58
CA ASN A 101 3.14 -2.31 13.63
C ASN A 101 3.87 -1.30 14.54
N ILE A 102 4.17 -0.11 14.01
CA ILE A 102 4.91 0.95 14.69
C ILE A 102 4.08 2.24 14.79
N SER A 103 4.46 3.12 15.69
CA SER A 103 3.82 4.42 15.91
C SER A 103 4.86 5.55 15.95
N LYS A 104 4.43 6.81 15.73
CA LYS A 104 5.32 7.98 15.92
C LYS A 104 5.64 8.17 17.41
N PRO A 105 6.85 8.69 17.73
CA PRO A 105 7.92 9.03 16.81
C PRO A 105 8.62 7.79 16.24
N ILE A 106 8.91 7.81 14.92
CA ILE A 106 9.64 6.74 14.26
C ILE A 106 11.12 7.10 14.28
N ASN A 107 11.92 6.33 15.02
CA ASN A 107 13.36 6.59 15.21
C ASN A 107 14.26 5.68 14.35
N ASP A 108 13.66 4.72 13.66
CA ASP A 108 14.38 3.81 12.75
C ASP A 108 14.58 4.43 11.36
N ARG A 109 15.54 3.89 10.61
CA ARG A 109 15.74 4.13 9.19
C ARG A 109 15.41 2.87 8.41
N PHE A 110 14.92 3.07 7.16
CA PHE A 110 14.42 1.99 6.31
C PHE A 110 15.09 2.02 4.95
N ASP A 111 15.34 0.83 4.41
CA ASP A 111 15.96 0.66 3.10
C ASP A 111 14.94 0.83 1.96
N VAL A 112 13.69 0.49 2.24
CA VAL A 112 12.57 0.72 1.33
C VAL A 112 11.40 1.30 2.11
N ILE A 113 10.84 2.41 1.65
CA ILE A 113 9.61 2.97 2.19
C ILE A 113 8.55 2.97 1.11
N PHE A 114 7.47 2.25 1.35
CA PHE A 114 6.32 2.16 0.46
C PHE A 114 5.21 3.12 0.93
N CYS A 115 4.89 4.11 0.12
CA CYS A 115 3.87 5.12 0.38
C CYS A 115 2.68 4.90 -0.56
N ASP A 116 1.70 4.08 -0.14
CA ASP A 116 0.38 4.00 -0.79
C ASP A 116 -0.49 5.13 -0.27
N VAL A 117 -0.28 6.32 -0.83
CA VAL A 117 -0.83 7.56 -0.27
C VAL A 117 -2.34 7.67 -0.45
N PRO A 118 -3.04 8.39 0.46
CA PRO A 118 -4.44 8.76 0.23
C PRO A 118 -4.57 9.57 -1.06
N CYS A 119 -5.51 9.18 -1.90
CA CYS A 119 -5.73 9.79 -3.21
C CYS A 119 -7.23 9.86 -3.53
N SER A 120 -7.58 10.48 -4.66
CA SER A 120 -8.97 10.58 -5.13
C SER A 120 -9.65 9.23 -5.37
N GLY A 121 -8.87 8.16 -5.51
CA GLY A 121 -9.40 6.85 -5.86
C GLY A 121 -9.96 6.77 -7.28
N SER A 122 -9.58 7.68 -8.18
CA SER A 122 -10.17 7.80 -9.52
C SER A 122 -10.06 6.53 -10.36
N GLY A 123 -9.04 5.71 -10.16
CA GLY A 123 -8.92 4.41 -10.81
C GLY A 123 -9.91 3.35 -10.27
N SER A 124 -10.56 3.61 -9.15
CA SER A 124 -11.55 2.72 -8.54
C SER A 124 -13.00 3.21 -8.61
N TRP A 125 -13.29 4.37 -9.24
CA TRP A 125 -14.64 4.93 -9.32
C TRP A 125 -15.67 4.01 -9.98
N ARG A 126 -15.24 3.05 -10.78
CA ARG A 126 -16.15 2.01 -11.28
C ARG A 126 -16.71 1.13 -10.15
N ARG A 127 -15.97 0.96 -9.07
CA ARG A 127 -16.38 0.17 -7.88
C ARG A 127 -16.98 1.06 -6.78
N ASP A 128 -16.60 2.34 -6.75
CA ASP A 128 -17.11 3.37 -5.85
C ASP A 128 -17.51 4.62 -6.66
N PRO A 129 -18.67 4.60 -7.34
CA PRO A 129 -19.09 5.71 -8.18
C PRO A 129 -19.37 7.00 -7.40
N ASP A 130 -19.69 6.91 -6.12
CA ASP A 130 -19.94 8.07 -5.25
C ASP A 130 -18.66 8.88 -4.99
N GLY A 131 -17.49 8.24 -5.01
CA GLY A 131 -16.21 8.89 -4.79
C GLY A 131 -15.98 10.07 -5.73
N LYS A 132 -16.39 9.94 -7.00
CA LYS A 132 -16.31 11.01 -7.99
C LYS A 132 -17.11 12.26 -7.59
N TRP A 133 -18.31 12.07 -7.07
CA TRP A 133 -19.22 13.16 -6.72
C TRP A 133 -18.90 13.81 -5.37
N LYS A 134 -18.19 13.11 -4.50
CA LYS A 134 -17.73 13.61 -3.19
C LYS A 134 -16.45 14.45 -3.31
N LEU A 135 -15.73 14.36 -4.42
CA LEU A 135 -14.48 15.09 -4.63
C LEU A 135 -14.78 16.57 -4.94
N THR A 136 -14.50 17.43 -3.99
CA THR A 136 -14.58 18.90 -4.14
C THR A 136 -13.20 19.48 -4.44
N ALA A 137 -13.14 20.72 -4.97
CA ALA A 137 -11.86 21.40 -5.21
C ALA A 137 -11.01 21.51 -3.93
N ASN A 138 -11.63 21.78 -2.80
CA ASN A 138 -10.92 21.89 -1.52
C ASN A 138 -10.39 20.51 -1.04
N SER A 139 -11.21 19.46 -1.07
CA SER A 139 -10.76 18.13 -0.70
C SER A 139 -9.67 17.59 -1.64
N TRP A 140 -9.74 17.94 -2.91
CA TRP A 140 -8.72 17.65 -3.91
C TRP A 140 -7.36 18.31 -3.55
N GLN A 141 -7.36 19.61 -3.28
CA GLN A 141 -6.14 20.32 -2.90
C GLN A 141 -5.55 19.77 -1.60
N ASN A 142 -6.40 19.42 -0.63
CA ASN A 142 -5.94 18.81 0.62
C ASN A 142 -5.28 17.45 0.38
N LEU A 143 -5.80 16.63 -0.56
CA LEU A 143 -5.16 15.37 -0.93
C LEU A 143 -3.76 15.59 -1.52
N LEU A 144 -3.62 16.53 -2.46
CA LEU A 144 -2.31 16.84 -3.06
C LEU A 144 -1.30 17.33 -2.01
N ASN A 145 -1.71 18.18 -1.09
CA ASN A 145 -0.86 18.66 0.00
C ASN A 145 -0.45 17.51 0.95
N THR A 146 -1.40 16.63 1.28
CA THR A 146 -1.13 15.45 2.12
C THR A 146 -0.13 14.50 1.46
N GLN A 147 -0.24 14.28 0.15
CA GLN A 147 0.67 13.43 -0.59
C GLN A 147 2.11 13.95 -0.55
N ILE A 148 2.32 15.24 -0.79
CA ILE A 148 3.65 15.88 -0.67
C ILE A 148 4.18 15.80 0.77
N GLN A 149 3.33 16.05 1.76
CA GLN A 149 3.73 15.95 3.16
C GLN A 149 4.20 14.52 3.50
N ILE A 150 3.47 13.49 3.07
CA ILE A 150 3.84 12.09 3.26
C ILE A 150 5.20 11.79 2.64
N LEU A 151 5.45 12.23 1.40
CA LEU A 151 6.72 12.03 0.72
C LEU A 151 7.89 12.67 1.49
N ASN A 152 7.71 13.91 1.96
CA ASN A 152 8.72 14.61 2.75
C ASN A 152 9.01 13.92 4.09
N GLU A 153 7.97 13.50 4.82
CA GLU A 153 8.14 12.78 6.08
C GLU A 153 8.82 11.41 5.86
N ALA A 154 8.41 10.67 4.83
CA ALA A 154 8.96 9.37 4.51
C ALA A 154 10.44 9.46 4.09
N LYS A 155 10.80 10.46 3.29
CA LYS A 155 12.19 10.69 2.87
C LYS A 155 13.14 10.80 4.07
N GLU A 156 12.72 11.49 5.13
CA GLU A 156 13.52 11.65 6.35
C GLU A 156 13.77 10.34 7.11
N LEU A 157 13.02 9.29 6.79
CA LEU A 157 13.15 7.96 7.39
C LEU A 157 13.96 6.99 6.52
N LEU A 158 14.42 7.40 5.33
CA LEU A 158 15.24 6.55 4.46
C LEU A 158 16.67 6.41 4.99
N THR A 159 17.28 5.26 4.73
CA THR A 159 18.73 5.11 4.72
C THR A 159 19.34 5.92 3.56
N PRO A 160 20.65 6.24 3.58
CA PRO A 160 21.26 7.05 2.50
C PRO A 160 21.05 6.48 1.09
N ASP A 161 21.06 5.15 0.95
CA ASP A 161 20.85 4.45 -0.32
C ASP A 161 19.43 3.87 -0.44
N GLY A 162 18.51 4.32 0.41
CA GLY A 162 17.14 3.81 0.49
C GLY A 162 16.29 4.20 -0.71
N THR A 163 15.27 3.39 -0.98
CA THR A 163 14.31 3.59 -2.06
C THR A 163 12.95 4.05 -1.51
N LEU A 164 12.47 5.20 -1.99
CA LEU A 164 11.12 5.69 -1.73
C LEU A 164 10.19 5.25 -2.87
N VAL A 165 9.14 4.53 -2.53
CA VAL A 165 8.14 4.05 -3.48
C VAL A 165 6.84 4.80 -3.27
N TYR A 166 6.37 5.47 -4.32
CA TYR A 166 5.12 6.22 -4.31
C TYR A 166 4.06 5.48 -5.11
N ALA A 167 2.91 5.25 -4.52
CA ALA A 167 1.79 4.55 -5.16
C ALA A 167 0.46 5.26 -4.88
N THR A 168 -0.41 5.26 -5.88
CA THR A 168 -1.80 5.72 -5.77
C THR A 168 -2.74 4.76 -6.49
N CYS A 169 -4.01 4.77 -6.15
CA CYS A 169 -5.06 4.16 -6.97
C CYS A 169 -5.74 5.20 -7.88
N SER A 170 -5.06 6.31 -8.20
CA SER A 170 -5.53 7.37 -9.07
C SER A 170 -5.05 7.19 -10.51
N VAL A 171 -5.85 7.61 -11.47
CA VAL A 171 -5.47 7.74 -12.90
C VAL A 171 -5.14 9.20 -13.29
N LEU A 172 -5.20 10.12 -12.32
CA LEU A 172 -4.98 11.53 -12.57
C LEU A 172 -3.49 11.87 -12.50
N SER A 173 -2.95 12.50 -13.53
CA SER A 173 -1.53 12.84 -13.62
C SER A 173 -1.07 13.76 -12.48
N THR A 174 -1.97 14.60 -11.96
CA THR A 174 -1.71 15.50 -10.83
C THR A 174 -1.44 14.78 -9.52
N GLU A 175 -1.96 13.56 -9.32
CA GLU A 175 -1.69 12.72 -8.15
C GLU A 175 -0.56 11.72 -8.41
N ASN A 176 -0.03 11.65 -9.62
CA ASN A 176 1.02 10.70 -10.01
C ASN A 176 2.27 11.46 -10.48
N TYR A 177 2.47 11.56 -11.79
CA TYR A 177 3.69 12.13 -12.38
C TYR A 177 3.98 13.55 -11.90
N LYS A 178 3.00 14.45 -11.91
CA LYS A 178 3.19 15.84 -11.48
C LYS A 178 3.53 15.99 -10.00
N GLN A 179 3.01 15.07 -9.18
CA GLN A 179 3.34 15.06 -7.75
C GLN A 179 4.80 14.65 -7.52
N LEU A 180 5.27 13.65 -8.29
CA LEU A 180 6.67 13.24 -8.26
C LEU A 180 7.60 14.29 -8.81
N GLU A 181 7.26 14.99 -9.92
CA GLU A 181 8.03 16.13 -10.41
C GLU A 181 8.18 17.18 -9.32
N THR A 182 7.07 17.62 -8.72
CA THR A 182 7.09 18.62 -7.65
C THR A 182 7.98 18.19 -6.47
N PHE A 183 7.96 16.91 -6.11
CA PHE A 183 8.80 16.39 -5.04
C PHE A 183 10.28 16.35 -5.45
N CYS A 184 10.61 15.85 -6.65
CA CYS A 184 11.99 15.74 -7.12
C CYS A 184 12.65 17.10 -7.38
N ASP A 185 11.88 18.09 -7.86
CA ASP A 185 12.39 19.44 -8.11
C ASP A 185 12.76 20.20 -6.83
N ALA A 186 12.23 19.76 -5.68
CA ALA A 186 12.54 20.34 -4.38
C ALA A 186 13.86 19.82 -3.76
N TYR A 187 14.49 18.79 -4.36
CA TYR A 187 15.69 18.11 -3.87
C TYR A 187 16.72 17.82 -4.95
#